data_05f44968d59cf6b733e7d44d779e8fc2
#
_entry.id   05f44968d59cf6b733e7d44d779e8fc2
#
_cell.length_a   1.000
_cell.length_b   1.000
_cell.length_c   1.000
_cell.angle_alpha   90.00
_cell.angle_beta   90.00
_cell.angle_gamma   90.00
#
_symmetry.space_group_name_H-M   'P 1'
#
loop_
_entity.id
_entity.type
_entity.pdbx_description
1 polymer ?
#
loop_
_entity_poly.entity_id
_entity_poly.type
_entity_poly.pdbx_seq_one_letter_code
_entity_poly.pdbx_strand_id
1 'polypeptide(L)'
;MYDLGIINGKVYTDLGFINTNLYVSNGKIAALSDEMFKCKTIENADGAKILPGLIDPHVHFSLTVGNNTSTDDFEKGSINGLLGGITTYIDFLDPVKKKDGIKKAFDERYSLAENSASDYAFHSCLANPTDSAEEMIREGLKYGITSIKLFTTYSNTDRRTSDNYIKELLIHSKENDVRIVIHAENDNLVDYNDRILIKDHEKSRDSLCETTEVLKLAQMARITGGNLYIVHVSSGITADIIAREYRKELENGRIIMESCPHYFIFNSSAYDKCDGYLYTMTPPLRAEYERKLLCSNINYISTIGTDHCPFTDNMKNHKFTSETPMGIGGIKYSFLNMYSIFGDSVIKKFTSNVAKAYNLFPRKGVLLPGADADIVIFDDSVTDTIKDNTSLYNGREVRGKIVKVYLGGNCVVDNGKYISSRGKYIKRWKLQR
;
A
#
# COMPACT_ATOMS: atom_id res chain seq x y z
N MET A 1 1.64 8.02 35.91
CA MET A 1 2.89 8.40 35.21
C MET A 1 2.88 7.68 33.88
N TYR A 2 2.91 8.41 32.76
CA TYR A 2 2.93 7.86 31.42
C TYR A 2 4.34 7.37 31.04
N ASP A 3 4.45 6.49 30.04
CA ASP A 3 5.76 6.02 29.56
C ASP A 3 6.42 7.08 28.68
N LEU A 4 5.66 7.74 27.79
CA LEU A 4 6.11 8.78 26.89
C LEU A 4 5.10 9.92 26.87
N GLY A 5 5.57 11.17 26.86
CA GLY A 5 4.82 12.37 26.50
C GLY A 5 5.45 13.02 25.30
N ILE A 6 4.69 13.29 24.23
CA ILE A 6 5.13 14.07 23.08
C ILE A 6 4.43 15.43 23.19
N ILE A 7 5.23 16.49 23.34
CA ILE A 7 4.74 17.83 23.66
C ILE A 7 5.10 18.82 22.55
N ASN A 8 4.42 19.98 22.55
CA ASN A 8 4.69 21.08 21.62
C ASN A 8 4.60 20.70 20.13
N GLY A 9 3.72 19.76 19.78
CA GLY A 9 3.50 19.36 18.39
C GLY A 9 2.07 19.64 17.90
N LYS A 10 1.85 19.43 16.62
CA LYS A 10 0.53 19.51 15.97
C LYS A 10 0.03 18.09 15.73
N VAL A 11 -0.88 17.62 16.57
CA VAL A 11 -1.42 16.24 16.49
C VAL A 11 -2.46 16.16 15.38
N TYR A 12 -2.29 15.20 14.47
CA TYR A 12 -3.24 14.94 13.39
C TYR A 12 -4.45 14.17 13.91
N THR A 13 -5.63 14.69 13.56
CA THR A 13 -6.94 14.07 13.83
C THR A 13 -7.77 14.01 12.54
N ASP A 14 -8.88 13.28 12.56
CA ASP A 14 -9.81 13.23 11.41
C ASP A 14 -10.41 14.63 11.06
N LEU A 15 -10.35 15.58 12.00
CA LEU A 15 -10.82 16.97 11.83
C LEU A 15 -9.70 17.95 11.45
N GLY A 16 -8.47 17.48 11.29
CA GLY A 16 -7.29 18.28 11.03
C GLY A 16 -6.30 18.30 12.19
N PHE A 17 -5.38 19.27 12.19
CA PHE A 17 -4.35 19.38 13.23
C PHE A 17 -4.85 20.16 14.44
N ILE A 18 -4.52 19.65 15.63
CA ILE A 18 -4.75 20.34 16.91
C ILE A 18 -3.42 20.49 17.66
N ASN A 19 -3.23 21.64 18.32
CA ASN A 19 -2.09 21.84 19.21
C ASN A 19 -2.43 21.21 20.56
N THR A 20 -1.87 20.06 20.85
CA THR A 20 -2.08 19.36 22.11
C THR A 20 -0.93 18.38 22.36
N ASN A 21 -0.76 17.92 23.60
CA ASN A 21 0.23 16.91 23.93
C ASN A 21 -0.38 15.51 23.78
N LEU A 22 0.46 14.54 23.43
CA LEU A 22 0.09 13.15 23.26
C LEU A 22 0.82 12.31 24.31
N TYR A 23 0.08 11.44 25.01
CA TYR A 23 0.59 10.61 26.08
C TYR A 23 0.43 9.13 25.78
N VAL A 24 1.49 8.37 26.06
CA VAL A 24 1.56 6.93 25.80
C VAL A 24 1.71 6.16 27.10
N SER A 25 1.02 5.03 27.22
CA SER A 25 1.17 4.08 28.31
C SER A 25 1.00 2.65 27.77
N ASN A 26 1.90 1.75 28.15
CA ASN A 26 1.86 0.34 27.76
C ASN A 26 1.73 0.11 26.24
N GLY A 27 2.44 0.89 25.45
CA GLY A 27 2.45 0.79 24.00
C GLY A 27 1.17 1.29 23.31
N LYS A 28 0.28 1.98 24.02
CA LYS A 28 -0.98 2.53 23.53
C LYS A 28 -1.02 4.05 23.72
N ILE A 29 -1.73 4.72 22.83
CA ILE A 29 -2.14 6.10 23.06
C ILE A 29 -3.06 6.09 24.29
N ALA A 30 -2.68 6.84 25.31
CA ALA A 30 -3.43 6.90 26.56
C ALA A 30 -4.31 8.16 26.67
N ALA A 31 -3.78 9.32 26.23
CA ALA A 31 -4.51 10.58 26.28
C ALA A 31 -3.99 11.58 25.25
N LEU A 32 -4.86 12.51 24.86
CA LEU A 32 -4.53 13.80 24.28
C LEU A 32 -4.99 14.87 25.27
N SER A 33 -4.10 15.79 25.66
CA SER A 33 -4.42 16.81 26.66
C SER A 33 -3.44 17.98 26.59
N ASP A 34 -3.94 19.18 26.82
CA ASP A 34 -3.09 20.38 26.93
C ASP A 34 -2.38 20.45 28.29
N GLU A 35 -2.83 19.66 29.28
CA GLU A 35 -2.19 19.57 30.57
C GLU A 35 -0.85 18.81 30.49
N MET A 36 0.12 19.26 31.30
CA MET A 36 1.42 18.59 31.43
C MET A 36 1.35 17.48 32.46
N PHE A 37 1.46 16.23 32.01
CA PHE A 37 1.48 15.07 32.88
C PHE A 37 2.90 14.56 33.10
N LYS A 38 3.10 13.87 34.24
CA LYS A 38 4.36 13.24 34.56
C LYS A 38 4.61 12.01 33.68
N CYS A 39 5.73 12.02 32.94
CA CYS A 39 6.15 10.97 32.04
C CYS A 39 7.54 10.43 32.43
N LYS A 40 7.85 9.18 32.03
CA LYS A 40 9.22 8.63 32.13
C LYS A 40 10.13 9.32 31.11
N THR A 41 9.63 9.52 29.89
CA THR A 41 10.32 10.18 28.79
C THR A 41 9.45 11.30 28.25
N ILE A 42 10.04 12.44 27.94
CA ILE A 42 9.38 13.57 27.27
C ILE A 42 10.11 13.82 25.97
N GLU A 43 9.36 13.85 24.87
CA GLU A 43 9.81 14.24 23.53
C GLU A 43 9.23 15.62 23.20
N ASN A 44 10.07 16.56 22.85
CA ASN A 44 9.63 17.87 22.34
C ASN A 44 9.55 17.81 20.81
N ALA A 45 8.35 17.88 20.28
CA ALA A 45 8.12 17.87 18.83
C ALA A 45 8.45 19.20 18.14
N ASP A 46 8.73 20.26 18.90
CA ASP A 46 9.21 21.56 18.41
C ASP A 46 8.38 22.16 17.25
N GLY A 47 7.06 22.05 17.35
CA GLY A 47 6.11 22.52 16.35
C GLY A 47 5.87 21.59 15.17
N ALA A 48 6.57 20.44 15.10
CA ALA A 48 6.39 19.45 14.07
C ALA A 48 5.00 18.79 14.10
N LYS A 49 4.61 18.20 13.01
CA LYS A 49 3.39 17.40 12.88
C LYS A 49 3.57 16.04 13.55
N ILE A 50 2.59 15.64 14.35
CA ILE A 50 2.53 14.33 14.97
C ILE A 50 1.45 13.54 14.22
N LEU A 51 1.87 12.55 13.44
CA LEU A 51 1.01 11.73 12.59
C LEU A 51 0.85 10.33 13.19
N PRO A 52 -0.27 9.62 12.90
CA PRO A 52 -0.31 8.18 13.12
C PRO A 52 0.79 7.49 12.33
N GLY A 53 1.29 6.37 12.82
CA GLY A 53 2.14 5.49 12.04
C GLY A 53 1.52 5.20 10.67
N LEU A 54 2.30 5.39 9.61
CA LEU A 54 1.84 5.19 8.24
C LEU A 54 1.68 3.70 7.95
N ILE A 55 0.75 3.37 7.05
CA ILE A 55 0.44 2.00 6.66
C ILE A 55 0.60 1.86 5.15
N ASP A 56 1.40 0.90 4.71
CA ASP A 56 1.51 0.52 3.31
C ASP A 56 0.69 -0.76 3.05
N PRO A 57 -0.41 -0.69 2.31
CA PRO A 57 -1.26 -1.85 2.08
C PRO A 57 -0.75 -2.79 0.99
N HIS A 58 0.40 -2.51 0.34
CA HIS A 58 0.79 -3.21 -0.88
C HIS A 58 2.31 -3.29 -1.03
N VAL A 59 2.88 -4.38 -0.54
CA VAL A 59 4.32 -4.66 -0.69
C VAL A 59 4.55 -6.11 -1.10
N HIS A 60 5.71 -6.38 -1.70
CA HIS A 60 6.13 -7.70 -2.18
C HIS A 60 7.56 -8.00 -1.72
N PHE A 61 7.75 -8.21 -0.41
CA PHE A 61 9.05 -8.58 0.14
C PHE A 61 9.41 -10.03 -0.21
N SER A 62 10.67 -10.29 -0.57
CA SER A 62 11.12 -11.63 -0.98
C SER A 62 10.25 -12.29 -2.06
N LEU A 63 9.62 -11.49 -2.94
CA LEU A 63 8.81 -12.05 -4.02
C LEU A 63 9.72 -12.61 -5.13
N THR A 64 9.50 -13.86 -5.51
CA THR A 64 10.17 -14.48 -6.65
C THR A 64 9.29 -14.36 -7.90
N VAL A 65 9.85 -13.77 -8.97
CA VAL A 65 9.24 -13.65 -10.29
C VAL A 65 10.16 -14.30 -11.31
N GLY A 66 9.73 -15.43 -11.87
CA GLY A 66 10.61 -16.25 -12.71
C GLY A 66 11.85 -16.70 -11.94
N ASN A 67 13.02 -16.34 -12.43
CA ASN A 67 14.33 -16.65 -11.81
C ASN A 67 14.85 -15.53 -10.90
N ASN A 68 14.12 -14.43 -10.74
CA ASN A 68 14.56 -13.27 -9.98
C ASN A 68 13.77 -13.14 -8.69
N THR A 69 14.45 -12.84 -7.59
CA THR A 69 13.81 -12.53 -6.31
C THR A 69 13.99 -11.05 -5.98
N SER A 70 12.94 -10.40 -5.51
CA SER A 70 12.98 -9.02 -5.02
C SER A 70 14.10 -8.83 -4.00
N THR A 71 14.86 -7.73 -4.11
CA THR A 71 16.09 -7.50 -3.34
C THR A 71 15.86 -7.16 -1.87
N ASP A 72 14.65 -6.79 -1.51
CA ASP A 72 14.28 -6.49 -0.14
C ASP A 72 13.50 -7.68 0.44
N ASP A 73 14.11 -8.31 1.45
CA ASP A 73 13.44 -9.26 2.33
C ASP A 73 12.58 -8.52 3.38
N PHE A 74 11.95 -9.26 4.27
CA PHE A 74 11.08 -8.69 5.30
C PHE A 74 11.82 -7.81 6.30
N GLU A 75 13.08 -8.11 6.63
CA GLU A 75 13.89 -7.28 7.53
C GLU A 75 14.25 -5.96 6.84
N LYS A 76 14.91 -6.02 5.70
CA LYS A 76 15.38 -4.85 4.96
C LYS A 76 14.24 -3.97 4.47
N GLY A 77 13.19 -4.57 3.90
CA GLY A 77 12.02 -3.84 3.40
C GLY A 77 11.27 -3.13 4.53
N SER A 78 11.09 -3.78 5.69
CA SER A 78 10.44 -3.15 6.84
C SER A 78 11.28 -2.04 7.49
N ILE A 79 12.60 -2.17 7.52
CA ILE A 79 13.51 -1.09 7.95
C ILE A 79 13.39 0.10 7.00
N ASN A 80 13.41 -0.14 5.68
CA ASN A 80 13.19 0.91 4.69
C ASN A 80 11.82 1.59 4.87
N GLY A 81 10.78 0.81 5.18
CA GLY A 81 9.45 1.33 5.54
C GLY A 81 9.49 2.24 6.76
N LEU A 82 10.10 1.81 7.86
CA LEU A 82 10.24 2.62 9.09
C LEU A 82 10.98 3.92 8.83
N LEU A 83 12.03 3.91 8.03
CA LEU A 83 12.76 5.13 7.62
C LEU A 83 11.85 6.11 6.84
N GLY A 84 10.81 5.59 6.16
CA GLY A 84 9.75 6.36 5.48
C GLY A 84 8.52 6.65 6.35
N GLY A 85 8.51 6.26 7.62
CA GLY A 85 7.38 6.43 8.54
C GLY A 85 6.33 5.31 8.50
N ILE A 86 6.53 4.27 7.68
CA ILE A 86 5.62 3.11 7.57
C ILE A 86 5.85 2.17 8.76
N THR A 87 4.92 2.15 9.70
CA THR A 87 4.97 1.31 10.90
C THR A 87 4.23 -0.02 10.74
N THR A 88 3.39 -0.11 9.71
CA THR A 88 2.63 -1.32 9.40
C THR A 88 2.55 -1.50 7.88
N TYR A 89 2.72 -2.71 7.39
CA TYR A 89 2.52 -3.05 5.98
C TYR A 89 1.65 -4.30 5.82
N ILE A 90 1.10 -4.49 4.61
CA ILE A 90 0.38 -5.70 4.26
C ILE A 90 1.04 -6.31 3.02
N ASP A 91 1.58 -7.51 3.17
CA ASP A 91 2.21 -8.30 2.11
C ASP A 91 1.23 -9.36 1.59
N PHE A 92 1.60 -10.11 0.57
CA PHE A 92 0.76 -11.12 -0.08
C PHE A 92 1.28 -12.52 0.20
N LEU A 93 0.36 -13.45 0.50
CA LEU A 93 0.67 -14.87 0.46
C LEU A 93 0.96 -15.29 -0.99
N ASP A 94 1.72 -16.37 -1.16
CA ASP A 94 1.90 -16.97 -2.47
C ASP A 94 0.56 -17.46 -3.03
N PRO A 95 0.34 -17.33 -4.35
CA PRO A 95 -0.94 -17.63 -4.96
C PRO A 95 -1.34 -19.10 -4.82
N VAL A 96 -2.58 -19.37 -4.41
CA VAL A 96 -3.13 -20.72 -4.24
C VAL A 96 -4.40 -20.92 -5.07
N LYS A 97 -4.68 -22.19 -5.46
CA LYS A 97 -5.91 -22.59 -6.16
C LYS A 97 -6.97 -23.17 -5.24
N LYS A 98 -6.56 -23.74 -4.10
CA LYS A 98 -7.43 -24.44 -3.16
C LYS A 98 -7.26 -23.91 -1.75
N LYS A 99 -8.31 -24.01 -0.94
CA LYS A 99 -8.31 -23.59 0.47
C LYS A 99 -7.21 -24.23 1.30
N ASP A 100 -6.92 -25.53 1.06
CA ASP A 100 -5.88 -26.24 1.82
C ASP A 100 -4.47 -25.67 1.59
N GLY A 101 -4.25 -24.95 0.47
CA GLY A 101 -3.01 -24.26 0.18
C GLY A 101 -2.81 -22.98 1.03
N ILE A 102 -3.89 -22.37 1.54
CA ILE A 102 -3.80 -21.10 2.28
C ILE A 102 -2.97 -21.27 3.55
N LYS A 103 -3.15 -22.37 4.29
CA LYS A 103 -2.36 -22.64 5.49
C LYS A 103 -0.86 -22.68 5.19
N LYS A 104 -0.48 -23.45 4.18
CA LYS A 104 0.93 -23.60 3.79
C LYS A 104 1.52 -22.26 3.38
N ALA A 105 0.85 -21.52 2.50
CA ALA A 105 1.29 -20.19 2.06
C ALA A 105 1.40 -19.20 3.23
N PHE A 106 0.48 -19.27 4.21
CA PHE A 106 0.56 -18.48 5.42
C PHE A 106 1.78 -18.83 6.27
N ASP A 107 2.01 -20.13 6.54
CA ASP A 107 3.12 -20.57 7.40
C ASP A 107 4.48 -20.18 6.77
N GLU A 108 4.62 -20.32 5.44
CA GLU A 108 5.83 -19.94 4.70
C GLU A 108 6.09 -18.44 4.77
N ARG A 109 5.09 -17.60 4.48
CA ARG A 109 5.24 -16.13 4.56
C ARG A 109 5.45 -15.64 5.99
N TYR A 110 4.75 -16.25 6.96
CA TYR A 110 4.91 -15.93 8.37
C TYR A 110 6.33 -16.21 8.85
N SER A 111 6.93 -17.34 8.44
CA SER A 111 8.32 -17.67 8.74
C SER A 111 9.31 -16.67 8.12
N LEU A 112 9.10 -16.27 6.85
CA LEU A 112 9.93 -15.25 6.20
C LEU A 112 9.86 -13.89 6.91
N ALA A 113 8.71 -13.56 7.50
CA ALA A 113 8.48 -12.29 8.20
C ALA A 113 8.97 -12.28 9.66
N GLU A 114 9.61 -13.35 10.14
CA GLU A 114 10.04 -13.47 11.54
C GLU A 114 10.93 -12.30 12.00
N ASN A 115 11.78 -11.78 11.10
CA ASN A 115 12.70 -10.68 11.39
C ASN A 115 12.15 -9.30 10.94
N SER A 116 10.85 -9.19 10.67
CA SER A 116 10.26 -7.90 10.33
C SER A 116 10.47 -6.87 11.44
N ALA A 117 10.98 -5.70 11.07
CA ALA A 117 11.19 -4.58 11.98
C ALA A 117 9.90 -3.80 12.29
N SER A 118 8.90 -3.81 11.38
CA SER A 118 7.60 -3.16 11.55
C SER A 118 6.46 -4.17 11.63
N ASP A 119 5.32 -3.77 12.17
CA ASP A 119 4.13 -4.61 12.25
C ASP A 119 3.63 -4.98 10.84
N TYR A 120 3.04 -6.16 10.69
CA TYR A 120 2.63 -6.66 9.39
C TYR A 120 1.34 -7.48 9.40
N ALA A 121 0.71 -7.57 8.25
CA ALA A 121 -0.41 -8.45 7.97
C ALA A 121 -0.24 -9.07 6.57
N PHE A 122 -1.16 -9.97 6.18
CA PHE A 122 -1.14 -10.59 4.86
C PHE A 122 -2.48 -10.47 4.15
N HIS A 123 -2.42 -10.35 2.82
CA HIS A 123 -3.53 -10.68 1.92
C HIS A 123 -3.43 -12.17 1.56
N SER A 124 -4.55 -12.89 1.55
CA SER A 124 -4.62 -14.15 0.81
C SER A 124 -4.52 -13.85 -0.69
N CYS A 125 -3.86 -14.72 -1.45
CA CYS A 125 -3.73 -14.55 -2.89
C CYS A 125 -4.25 -15.80 -3.62
N LEU A 126 -5.14 -15.60 -4.60
CA LEU A 126 -5.73 -16.67 -5.38
C LEU A 126 -5.30 -16.59 -6.85
N ALA A 127 -4.97 -17.75 -7.42
CA ALA A 127 -4.70 -17.90 -8.84
C ALA A 127 -5.59 -19.01 -9.39
N ASN A 128 -6.50 -18.67 -10.30
CA ASN A 128 -7.45 -19.60 -10.93
C ASN A 128 -8.06 -20.59 -9.91
N PRO A 129 -8.77 -20.11 -8.87
CA PRO A 129 -9.22 -20.93 -7.76
C PRO A 129 -10.27 -21.97 -8.19
N THR A 130 -10.27 -23.14 -7.52
CA THR A 130 -11.15 -24.28 -7.84
C THR A 130 -12.14 -24.64 -6.72
N ASP A 131 -11.86 -24.25 -5.48
CA ASP A 131 -12.79 -24.41 -4.36
C ASP A 131 -13.80 -23.26 -4.35
N SER A 132 -14.91 -23.36 -3.62
CA SER A 132 -15.92 -22.31 -3.57
C SER A 132 -15.38 -21.01 -2.96
N ALA A 133 -15.91 -19.87 -3.42
CA ALA A 133 -15.54 -18.55 -2.91
C ALA A 133 -15.72 -18.44 -1.38
N GLU A 134 -16.81 -19.02 -0.86
CA GLU A 134 -17.10 -19.03 0.58
C GLU A 134 -16.04 -19.80 1.38
N GLU A 135 -15.63 -20.97 0.90
CA GLU A 135 -14.60 -21.79 1.57
C GLU A 135 -13.24 -21.09 1.59
N MET A 136 -12.85 -20.42 0.49
CA MET A 136 -11.61 -19.66 0.43
C MET A 136 -11.60 -18.48 1.40
N ILE A 137 -12.72 -17.74 1.50
CA ILE A 137 -12.87 -16.66 2.47
C ILE A 137 -12.77 -17.20 3.91
N ARG A 138 -13.55 -18.26 4.21
CA ARG A 138 -13.61 -18.85 5.55
C ARG A 138 -12.25 -19.36 6.00
N GLU A 139 -11.47 -19.96 5.09
CA GLU A 139 -10.13 -20.43 5.41
C GLU A 139 -9.18 -19.28 5.74
N GLY A 140 -9.14 -18.22 4.94
CA GLY A 140 -8.33 -17.02 5.21
C GLY A 140 -8.64 -16.36 6.55
N LEU A 141 -9.92 -16.30 6.92
CA LEU A 141 -10.36 -15.74 8.19
C LEU A 141 -9.81 -16.46 9.43
N LYS A 142 -9.51 -17.75 9.36
CA LYS A 142 -8.88 -18.50 10.48
C LYS A 142 -7.52 -17.91 10.89
N TYR A 143 -6.82 -17.33 9.93
CA TYR A 143 -5.50 -16.69 10.14
C TYR A 143 -5.60 -15.18 10.39
N GLY A 144 -6.81 -14.62 10.46
CA GLY A 144 -7.01 -13.17 10.59
C GLY A 144 -6.76 -12.41 9.28
N ILE A 145 -6.96 -13.05 8.14
CA ILE A 145 -6.82 -12.45 6.81
C ILE A 145 -8.22 -12.03 6.35
N THR A 146 -8.43 -10.71 6.20
CA THR A 146 -9.72 -10.11 5.79
C THR A 146 -9.66 -9.51 4.38
N SER A 147 -8.72 -9.96 3.55
CA SER A 147 -8.57 -9.47 2.18
C SER A 147 -8.00 -10.55 1.27
N ILE A 148 -8.53 -10.61 0.04
CA ILE A 148 -8.19 -11.64 -0.95
C ILE A 148 -7.75 -10.95 -2.23
N LYS A 149 -6.50 -11.17 -2.63
CA LYS A 149 -5.92 -10.72 -3.90
C LYS A 149 -6.22 -11.71 -5.01
N LEU A 150 -6.57 -11.18 -6.18
CA LEU A 150 -6.70 -11.93 -7.42
C LEU A 150 -6.37 -11.07 -8.65
N PHE A 151 -6.35 -11.72 -9.81
CA PHE A 151 -5.96 -11.15 -11.08
C PHE A 151 -7.04 -11.39 -12.14
N THR A 152 -7.34 -10.41 -12.95
CA THR A 152 -8.21 -10.55 -14.13
C THR A 152 -7.39 -10.78 -15.41
N THR A 153 -6.08 -10.74 -15.30
CA THR A 153 -5.09 -10.93 -16.35
C THR A 153 -4.15 -12.11 -16.02
N TYR A 154 -3.13 -12.34 -16.86
CA TYR A 154 -2.16 -13.42 -16.71
C TYR A 154 -2.74 -14.83 -16.96
N SER A 155 -3.62 -14.97 -17.96
CA SER A 155 -4.11 -16.27 -18.43
C SER A 155 -2.98 -17.18 -18.92
N ASN A 156 -1.92 -16.60 -19.49
CA ASN A 156 -0.72 -17.31 -19.95
C ASN A 156 0.10 -17.98 -18.81
N THR A 157 -0.14 -17.59 -17.56
CA THR A 157 0.50 -18.17 -16.36
C THR A 157 -0.48 -18.81 -15.39
N ASP A 158 -1.72 -19.05 -15.85
CA ASP A 158 -2.80 -19.67 -15.07
C ASP A 158 -3.15 -18.93 -13.76
N ARG A 159 -3.03 -17.59 -13.77
CA ARG A 159 -3.36 -16.74 -12.62
C ARG A 159 -4.73 -16.08 -12.74
N ARG A 160 -5.26 -15.94 -13.95
CA ARG A 160 -6.53 -15.26 -14.19
C ARG A 160 -7.68 -15.95 -13.47
N THR A 161 -8.44 -15.16 -12.72
CA THR A 161 -9.69 -15.57 -12.07
C THR A 161 -10.88 -15.22 -12.96
N SER A 162 -11.83 -16.14 -13.14
CA SER A 162 -13.00 -15.93 -13.98
C SER A 162 -13.96 -14.89 -13.38
N ASP A 163 -14.67 -14.18 -14.26
CA ASP A 163 -15.66 -13.16 -13.86
C ASP A 163 -16.76 -13.74 -12.96
N ASN A 164 -17.19 -14.97 -13.22
CA ASN A 164 -18.21 -15.64 -12.42
C ASN A 164 -17.72 -15.88 -10.98
N TYR A 165 -16.47 -16.31 -10.84
CA TYR A 165 -15.88 -16.52 -9.52
C TYR A 165 -15.65 -15.22 -8.76
N ILE A 166 -15.23 -14.15 -9.45
CA ILE A 166 -15.11 -12.80 -8.87
C ILE A 166 -16.46 -12.30 -8.35
N LYS A 167 -17.53 -12.52 -9.12
CA LYS A 167 -18.90 -12.17 -8.70
C LYS A 167 -19.30 -12.90 -7.41
N GLU A 168 -19.01 -14.18 -7.28
CA GLU A 168 -19.28 -14.96 -6.06
C GLU A 168 -18.47 -14.43 -4.87
N LEU A 169 -17.17 -14.15 -5.06
CA LEU A 169 -16.35 -13.52 -4.03
C LEU A 169 -16.93 -12.17 -3.57
N LEU A 170 -17.39 -11.33 -4.50
CA LEU A 170 -18.00 -10.04 -4.16
C LEU A 170 -19.30 -10.21 -3.35
N ILE A 171 -20.14 -11.20 -3.67
CA ILE A 171 -21.35 -11.51 -2.90
C ILE A 171 -20.97 -11.86 -1.46
N HIS A 172 -20.07 -12.81 -1.26
CA HIS A 172 -19.67 -13.27 0.07
C HIS A 172 -18.82 -12.25 0.85
N SER A 173 -18.14 -11.31 0.15
CA SER A 173 -17.27 -10.32 0.76
C SER A 173 -18.02 -9.38 1.73
N LYS A 174 -19.25 -9.01 1.39
CA LYS A 174 -20.09 -8.12 2.20
C LYS A 174 -20.46 -8.75 3.55
N GLU A 175 -20.87 -10.02 3.54
CA GLU A 175 -21.32 -10.73 4.74
C GLU A 175 -20.17 -10.99 5.72
N ASN A 176 -18.99 -11.26 5.18
CA ASN A 176 -17.79 -11.60 5.92
C ASN A 176 -16.90 -10.40 6.25
N ASP A 177 -17.26 -9.19 5.78
CA ASP A 177 -16.44 -7.98 5.90
C ASP A 177 -15.01 -8.17 5.36
N VAL A 178 -14.91 -8.88 4.24
CA VAL A 178 -13.66 -9.17 3.52
C VAL A 178 -13.54 -8.22 2.32
N ARG A 179 -12.34 -7.79 2.01
CA ARG A 179 -12.02 -6.95 0.84
C ARG A 179 -11.51 -7.80 -0.32
N ILE A 180 -12.12 -7.63 -1.49
CA ILE A 180 -11.66 -8.29 -2.72
C ILE A 180 -10.73 -7.33 -3.45
N VAL A 181 -9.46 -7.71 -3.50
CA VAL A 181 -8.32 -6.89 -3.95
C VAL A 181 -7.91 -7.35 -5.34
N ILE A 182 -8.06 -6.52 -6.37
CA ILE A 182 -7.94 -6.96 -7.76
C ILE A 182 -6.90 -6.17 -8.55
N HIS A 183 -5.95 -6.90 -9.15
CA HIS A 183 -5.17 -6.41 -10.28
C HIS A 183 -6.08 -6.44 -11.52
N ALA A 184 -6.47 -5.29 -12.01
CA ALA A 184 -7.56 -5.13 -12.96
C ALA A 184 -7.07 -4.69 -14.35
N GLU A 185 -6.72 -5.65 -15.20
CA GLU A 185 -6.45 -5.45 -16.62
C GLU A 185 -7.20 -6.48 -17.42
N ASN A 186 -7.82 -6.06 -18.53
CA ASN A 186 -8.55 -6.94 -19.45
C ASN A 186 -7.56 -7.83 -20.22
N ASP A 187 -7.52 -9.09 -19.86
CA ASP A 187 -6.60 -10.08 -20.40
C ASP A 187 -6.63 -10.21 -21.93
N ASN A 188 -7.80 -10.03 -22.52
CA ASN A 188 -7.97 -10.13 -23.98
C ASN A 188 -7.41 -8.93 -24.76
N LEU A 189 -7.07 -7.83 -24.07
CA LEU A 189 -6.51 -6.63 -24.67
C LEU A 189 -5.00 -6.52 -24.43
N VAL A 190 -4.44 -7.33 -23.52
CA VAL A 190 -3.00 -7.36 -23.25
C VAL A 190 -2.27 -8.06 -24.38
N ASP A 191 -1.24 -7.42 -24.92
CA ASP A 191 -0.32 -8.04 -25.87
C ASP A 191 0.75 -8.85 -25.07
N TYR A 192 0.71 -10.16 -25.21
CA TYR A 192 1.63 -11.11 -24.58
C TYR A 192 2.82 -11.52 -25.47
N ASN A 193 3.15 -10.72 -26.49
CA ASN A 193 4.27 -11.01 -27.36
C ASN A 193 5.60 -10.93 -26.55
N ASP A 194 6.43 -11.95 -26.65
CA ASP A 194 7.70 -12.04 -25.93
C ASP A 194 8.76 -11.03 -26.42
N ARG A 195 8.54 -10.36 -27.55
CA ARG A 195 9.48 -9.40 -28.14
C ARG A 195 9.06 -7.95 -28.02
N ILE A 196 8.19 -7.63 -27.08
CA ILE A 196 7.84 -6.24 -26.77
C ILE A 196 9.05 -5.52 -26.20
N LEU A 197 9.45 -4.44 -26.85
CA LEU A 197 10.56 -3.60 -26.37
C LEU A 197 10.14 -2.82 -25.13
N ILE A 198 11.10 -2.50 -24.26
CA ILE A 198 10.84 -1.68 -23.05
C ILE A 198 10.12 -0.38 -23.38
N LYS A 199 10.50 0.32 -24.43
CA LYS A 199 9.86 1.57 -24.87
C LYS A 199 8.38 1.42 -25.31
N ASP A 200 7.96 0.21 -25.67
CA ASP A 200 6.61 -0.11 -26.12
C ASP A 200 5.77 -0.78 -25.01
N HIS A 201 6.31 -0.86 -23.78
CA HIS A 201 5.64 -1.51 -22.65
C HIS A 201 4.25 -0.95 -22.37
N GLU A 202 4.09 0.38 -22.38
CA GLU A 202 2.77 1.02 -22.18
C GLU A 202 1.77 0.63 -23.26
N LYS A 203 2.19 0.53 -24.52
CA LYS A 203 1.33 0.16 -25.65
C LYS A 203 0.83 -1.29 -25.59
N SER A 204 1.62 -2.19 -24.98
CA SER A 204 1.24 -3.60 -24.83
C SER A 204 0.16 -3.83 -23.77
N ARG A 205 -0.04 -2.86 -22.89
CA ARG A 205 -0.99 -2.89 -21.77
C ARG A 205 -1.53 -1.48 -21.54
N ASP A 206 -2.18 -0.94 -22.57
CA ASP A 206 -2.64 0.44 -22.59
C ASP A 206 -3.76 0.71 -21.55
N SER A 207 -4.19 1.97 -21.47
CA SER A 207 -5.22 2.38 -20.53
C SER A 207 -6.59 1.72 -20.82
N LEU A 208 -6.82 1.24 -22.03
CA LEU A 208 -8.05 0.52 -22.36
C LEU A 208 -8.12 -0.82 -21.63
N CYS A 209 -6.97 -1.51 -21.45
CA CYS A 209 -6.88 -2.74 -20.66
C CYS A 209 -7.37 -2.53 -19.22
N GLU A 210 -6.89 -1.47 -18.56
CA GLU A 210 -7.27 -1.14 -17.18
C GLU A 210 -8.70 -0.61 -17.11
N THR A 211 -9.06 0.37 -17.96
CA THR A 211 -10.35 1.06 -17.86
C THR A 211 -11.54 0.12 -18.07
N THR A 212 -11.50 -0.73 -19.11
CA THR A 212 -12.60 -1.66 -19.39
C THR A 212 -12.78 -2.68 -18.28
N GLU A 213 -11.67 -3.16 -17.71
CA GLU A 213 -11.73 -4.13 -16.65
C GLU A 213 -12.23 -3.53 -15.33
N VAL A 214 -11.72 -2.36 -14.94
CA VAL A 214 -12.17 -1.65 -13.74
C VAL A 214 -13.64 -1.29 -13.80
N LEU A 215 -14.15 -0.84 -14.96
CA LEU A 215 -15.58 -0.54 -15.16
C LEU A 215 -16.45 -1.79 -14.97
N LYS A 216 -16.05 -2.92 -15.54
CA LYS A 216 -16.74 -4.20 -15.36
C LYS A 216 -16.82 -4.59 -13.89
N LEU A 217 -15.70 -4.53 -13.18
CA LEU A 217 -15.60 -4.88 -11.75
C LEU A 217 -16.40 -3.91 -10.87
N ALA A 218 -16.35 -2.61 -11.15
CA ALA A 218 -17.13 -1.60 -10.43
C ALA A 218 -18.64 -1.85 -10.58
N GLN A 219 -19.09 -2.22 -11.80
CA GLN A 219 -20.49 -2.57 -12.02
C GLN A 219 -20.89 -3.85 -11.29
N MET A 220 -20.01 -4.86 -11.23
CA MET A 220 -20.24 -6.06 -10.43
C MET A 220 -20.38 -5.72 -8.94
N ALA A 221 -19.47 -4.89 -8.39
CA ALA A 221 -19.52 -4.46 -7.00
C ALA A 221 -20.80 -3.66 -6.67
N ARG A 222 -21.24 -2.78 -7.57
CA ARG A 222 -22.49 -2.02 -7.44
C ARG A 222 -23.71 -2.96 -7.33
N ILE A 223 -23.79 -3.96 -8.22
CA ILE A 223 -24.95 -4.87 -8.28
C ILE A 223 -24.93 -5.86 -7.12
N THR A 224 -23.80 -6.45 -6.78
CA THR A 224 -23.68 -7.44 -5.69
C THR A 224 -23.68 -6.79 -4.30
N GLY A 225 -23.31 -5.53 -4.22
CA GLY A 225 -23.06 -4.84 -2.95
C GLY A 225 -21.75 -5.26 -2.29
N GLY A 226 -20.86 -5.93 -3.01
CA GLY A 226 -19.58 -6.45 -2.51
C GLY A 226 -18.52 -5.38 -2.28
N ASN A 227 -17.49 -5.74 -1.53
CA ASN A 227 -16.40 -4.86 -1.12
C ASN A 227 -15.22 -4.98 -2.10
N LEU A 228 -15.14 -4.10 -3.08
CA LEU A 228 -14.11 -4.08 -4.12
C LEU A 228 -12.97 -3.14 -3.75
N TYR A 229 -11.74 -3.58 -4.03
CA TYR A 229 -10.54 -2.77 -3.93
C TYR A 229 -9.70 -2.95 -5.20
N ILE A 230 -9.54 -1.88 -5.95
CA ILE A 230 -8.71 -1.84 -7.16
C ILE A 230 -7.32 -1.37 -6.74
N VAL A 231 -6.32 -2.23 -6.87
CA VAL A 231 -4.93 -1.89 -6.54
C VAL A 231 -4.27 -1.08 -7.67
N HIS A 232 -3.26 -0.33 -7.34
CA HIS A 232 -2.31 0.34 -8.26
C HIS A 232 -2.95 0.94 -9.53
N VAL A 233 -4.09 1.64 -9.42
CA VAL A 233 -4.72 2.37 -10.53
C VAL A 233 -3.69 3.31 -11.15
N SER A 234 -3.34 3.06 -12.41
CA SER A 234 -2.30 3.79 -13.15
C SER A 234 -2.85 4.83 -14.10
N SER A 235 -4.03 4.55 -14.68
CA SER A 235 -4.66 5.39 -15.70
C SER A 235 -5.49 6.52 -15.09
N GLY A 236 -5.19 7.74 -15.49
CA GLY A 236 -6.00 8.91 -15.16
C GLY A 236 -7.40 8.84 -15.76
N ILE A 237 -7.56 8.22 -16.92
CA ILE A 237 -8.85 7.98 -17.57
C ILE A 237 -9.71 7.07 -16.70
N THR A 238 -9.16 5.97 -16.23
CA THR A 238 -9.83 5.05 -15.29
C THR A 238 -10.30 5.79 -14.04
N ALA A 239 -9.41 6.53 -13.40
CA ALA A 239 -9.72 7.26 -12.17
C ALA A 239 -10.83 8.29 -12.39
N ASP A 240 -10.80 9.04 -13.50
CA ASP A 240 -11.79 10.06 -13.83
C ASP A 240 -13.19 9.45 -14.09
N ILE A 241 -13.26 8.37 -14.86
CA ILE A 241 -14.54 7.72 -15.16
C ILE A 241 -15.15 7.13 -13.89
N ILE A 242 -14.36 6.42 -13.07
CA ILE A 242 -14.85 5.83 -11.82
C ILE A 242 -15.28 6.93 -10.82
N ALA A 243 -14.55 8.03 -10.75
CA ALA A 243 -14.91 9.17 -9.90
C ALA A 243 -16.27 9.79 -10.28
N ARG A 244 -16.60 9.83 -11.57
CA ARG A 244 -17.90 10.36 -12.05
C ARG A 244 -19.03 9.35 -11.91
N GLU A 245 -18.83 8.12 -12.39
CA GLU A 245 -19.90 7.14 -12.54
C GLU A 245 -20.19 6.33 -11.26
N TYR A 246 -19.20 6.18 -10.37
CA TYR A 246 -19.28 5.34 -9.16
C TYR A 246 -19.01 6.13 -7.86
N ARG A 247 -19.30 7.43 -7.87
CA ARG A 247 -19.06 8.33 -6.75
C ARG A 247 -19.65 7.82 -5.43
N LYS A 248 -20.90 7.37 -5.47
CA LYS A 248 -21.61 6.86 -4.28
C LYS A 248 -20.89 5.63 -3.68
N GLU A 249 -20.40 4.74 -4.51
CA GLU A 249 -19.69 3.54 -4.10
C GLU A 249 -18.29 3.87 -3.55
N LEU A 250 -17.64 4.91 -4.06
CA LEU A 250 -16.40 5.45 -3.51
C LEU A 250 -16.61 6.09 -2.13
N GLU A 251 -17.61 6.96 -2.00
CA GLU A 251 -17.91 7.69 -0.77
C GLU A 251 -18.32 6.77 0.38
N ASN A 252 -19.05 5.68 0.10
CA ASN A 252 -19.45 4.70 1.11
C ASN A 252 -18.40 3.58 1.33
N GLY A 253 -17.26 3.62 0.66
CA GLY A 253 -16.17 2.66 0.80
C GLY A 253 -16.42 1.27 0.21
N ARG A 254 -17.49 1.09 -0.60
CA ARG A 254 -17.74 -0.18 -1.31
C ARG A 254 -16.71 -0.41 -2.41
N ILE A 255 -16.36 0.64 -3.14
CA ILE A 255 -15.26 0.66 -4.08
C ILE A 255 -14.14 1.50 -3.49
N ILE A 256 -12.93 0.95 -3.47
CA ILE A 256 -11.72 1.66 -3.09
C ILE A 256 -10.77 1.63 -4.28
N MET A 257 -10.25 2.78 -4.65
CA MET A 257 -9.12 2.90 -5.57
C MET A 257 -7.85 3.17 -4.79
N GLU A 258 -6.85 2.33 -4.98
CA GLU A 258 -5.46 2.54 -4.59
C GLU A 258 -4.66 2.97 -5.80
N SER A 259 -3.69 3.85 -5.60
CA SER A 259 -2.66 4.12 -6.60
C SER A 259 -1.28 4.16 -5.94
N CYS A 260 -0.23 4.26 -6.76
CA CYS A 260 1.15 4.20 -6.26
C CYS A 260 1.88 5.52 -6.56
N PRO A 261 2.85 5.92 -5.71
CA PRO A 261 3.58 7.19 -5.88
C PRO A 261 4.20 7.37 -7.27
N HIS A 262 4.70 6.30 -7.88
CA HIS A 262 5.34 6.35 -9.18
C HIS A 262 4.40 6.78 -10.32
N TYR A 263 3.09 6.49 -10.26
CA TYR A 263 2.12 6.94 -11.27
C TYR A 263 1.80 8.43 -11.19
N PHE A 264 2.05 9.08 -10.06
CA PHE A 264 1.91 10.54 -9.93
C PHE A 264 3.17 11.30 -10.34
N ILE A 265 4.32 10.63 -10.36
CA ILE A 265 5.64 11.24 -10.52
C ILE A 265 6.20 11.01 -11.91
N PHE A 266 6.14 9.79 -12.42
CA PHE A 266 6.70 9.40 -13.71
C PHE A 266 5.61 9.22 -14.76
N ASN A 267 6.00 9.29 -16.02
CA ASN A 267 5.14 9.01 -17.17
C ASN A 267 5.87 8.07 -18.16
N SER A 268 5.17 7.61 -19.20
CA SER A 268 5.70 6.61 -20.13
C SER A 268 6.95 7.06 -20.92
N SER A 269 7.26 8.36 -20.99
CA SER A 269 8.52 8.83 -21.59
C SER A 269 9.78 8.34 -20.82
N ALA A 270 9.62 7.85 -19.59
CA ALA A 270 10.70 7.20 -18.87
C ALA A 270 11.24 5.97 -19.59
N TYR A 271 10.39 5.26 -20.34
CA TYR A 271 10.78 4.08 -21.11
C TYR A 271 11.66 4.38 -22.33
N ASP A 272 11.71 5.64 -22.80
CA ASP A 272 12.56 6.07 -23.91
C ASP A 272 14.00 6.36 -23.49
N LYS A 273 14.29 6.38 -22.20
CA LYS A 273 15.63 6.61 -21.66
C LYS A 273 16.52 5.37 -21.84
N CYS A 274 17.83 5.56 -21.75
CA CYS A 274 18.80 4.46 -21.80
C CYS A 274 18.63 3.47 -20.62
N ASP A 275 18.14 3.95 -19.46
CA ASP A 275 17.82 3.21 -18.25
C ASP A 275 16.31 2.95 -18.09
N GLY A 276 15.52 3.05 -19.16
CA GLY A 276 14.06 2.91 -19.16
C GLY A 276 13.57 1.58 -18.58
N TYR A 277 14.38 0.53 -18.67
CA TYR A 277 14.08 -0.77 -18.06
C TYR A 277 13.95 -0.72 -16.53
N LEU A 278 14.58 0.23 -15.86
CA LEU A 278 14.43 0.41 -14.39
C LEU A 278 13.02 0.82 -14.00
N TYR A 279 12.28 1.46 -14.90
CA TYR A 279 10.92 1.95 -14.66
C TYR A 279 9.82 0.92 -14.98
N THR A 280 10.18 -0.33 -15.32
CA THR A 280 9.17 -1.33 -15.68
C THR A 280 8.47 -1.90 -14.45
N MET A 281 7.15 -1.81 -14.48
CA MET A 281 6.21 -2.42 -13.53
C MET A 281 4.88 -2.71 -14.27
N THR A 282 3.98 -3.44 -13.65
CA THR A 282 2.65 -3.74 -14.22
C THR A 282 1.55 -3.41 -13.21
N PRO A 283 0.60 -2.51 -13.56
CA PRO A 283 0.42 -1.79 -14.83
C PRO A 283 1.57 -0.82 -15.16
N PRO A 284 1.80 -0.47 -16.45
CA PRO A 284 2.87 0.42 -16.85
C PRO A 284 2.59 1.89 -16.50
N LEU A 285 3.64 2.72 -16.55
CA LEU A 285 3.52 4.18 -16.53
C LEU A 285 2.70 4.65 -17.75
N ARG A 286 1.85 5.63 -17.55
CA ARG A 286 0.97 6.19 -18.59
C ARG A 286 1.53 7.46 -19.20
N ALA A 287 0.93 7.90 -20.31
CA ALA A 287 1.28 9.16 -20.95
C ALA A 287 1.09 10.35 -20.00
N GLU A 288 1.81 11.44 -20.25
CA GLU A 288 1.82 12.63 -19.36
C GLU A 288 0.43 13.23 -19.12
N TYR A 289 -0.44 13.21 -20.13
CA TYR A 289 -1.81 13.72 -19.96
C TYR A 289 -2.63 12.87 -18.97
N GLU A 290 -2.43 11.54 -18.97
CA GLU A 290 -3.09 10.64 -18.02
C GLU A 290 -2.51 10.80 -16.61
N ARG A 291 -1.19 10.93 -16.47
CA ARG A 291 -0.57 11.24 -15.20
C ARG A 291 -1.17 12.51 -14.59
N LYS A 292 -1.32 13.58 -15.39
CA LYS A 292 -1.97 14.82 -14.93
C LYS A 292 -3.42 14.62 -14.54
N LEU A 293 -4.16 13.82 -15.31
CA LEU A 293 -5.56 13.50 -15.02
C LEU A 293 -5.68 12.64 -13.72
N LEU A 294 -4.76 11.70 -13.48
CA LEU A 294 -4.68 10.97 -12.23
C LEU A 294 -4.41 11.91 -11.05
N CYS A 295 -3.47 12.86 -11.18
CA CYS A 295 -3.21 13.88 -10.17
C CYS A 295 -4.45 14.72 -9.85
N SER A 296 -5.23 15.12 -10.85
CA SER A 296 -6.45 15.91 -10.65
C SER A 296 -7.56 15.11 -9.94
N ASN A 297 -7.52 13.79 -10.02
CA ASN A 297 -8.46 12.87 -9.38
C ASN A 297 -7.98 12.34 -8.02
N ILE A 298 -6.92 12.90 -7.43
CA ILE A 298 -6.34 12.42 -6.16
C ILE A 298 -7.38 12.29 -5.03
N ASN A 299 -8.40 13.12 -5.00
CA ASN A 299 -9.44 13.07 -3.97
C ASN A 299 -10.25 11.77 -4.00
N TYR A 300 -10.34 11.10 -5.14
CA TYR A 300 -11.06 9.83 -5.34
C TYR A 300 -10.14 8.61 -5.18
N ILE A 301 -8.82 8.80 -5.17
CA ILE A 301 -7.87 7.77 -4.76
C ILE A 301 -7.92 7.70 -3.23
N SER A 302 -8.45 6.60 -2.71
CA SER A 302 -8.72 6.46 -1.27
C SER A 302 -7.48 6.14 -0.48
N THR A 303 -6.56 5.35 -1.05
CA THR A 303 -5.36 4.85 -0.38
C THR A 303 -4.15 4.94 -1.31
N ILE A 304 -2.96 5.01 -0.72
CA ILE A 304 -1.69 4.89 -1.45
C ILE A 304 -0.98 3.64 -0.94
N GLY A 305 -0.69 2.72 -1.86
CA GLY A 305 0.21 1.59 -1.67
C GLY A 305 1.46 1.78 -2.51
N THR A 306 2.54 1.11 -2.19
CA THR A 306 3.78 1.30 -2.96
C THR A 306 3.98 0.31 -4.07
N ASP A 307 3.36 -0.86 -3.98
CA ASP A 307 3.66 -2.02 -4.83
C ASP A 307 5.17 -2.33 -4.83
N HIS A 308 5.79 -2.17 -3.65
CA HIS A 308 7.24 -2.23 -3.46
C HIS A 308 7.79 -3.61 -3.79
N CYS A 309 8.51 -3.70 -4.90
CA CYS A 309 9.12 -4.93 -5.41
C CYS A 309 10.42 -4.60 -6.17
N PRO A 310 11.52 -4.24 -5.47
CA PRO A 310 12.75 -3.79 -6.11
C PRO A 310 13.55 -4.94 -6.72
N PHE A 311 14.16 -4.66 -7.86
CA PHE A 311 15.14 -5.52 -8.52
C PHE A 311 16.39 -4.71 -8.85
N THR A 312 17.56 -5.35 -8.89
CA THR A 312 18.82 -4.69 -9.25
C THR A 312 18.85 -4.28 -10.72
N ASP A 313 19.74 -3.34 -11.04
CA ASP A 313 20.02 -2.95 -12.42
C ASP A 313 20.31 -4.15 -13.32
N ASN A 314 21.21 -5.04 -12.91
CA ASN A 314 21.55 -6.24 -13.67
C ASN A 314 20.38 -7.19 -13.91
N MET A 315 19.43 -7.29 -12.97
CA MET A 315 18.24 -8.13 -13.14
C MET A 315 17.25 -7.53 -14.14
N LYS A 316 17.22 -6.20 -14.26
CA LYS A 316 16.28 -5.48 -15.12
C LYS A 316 16.84 -5.09 -16.48
N ASN A 317 18.15 -5.11 -16.66
CA ASN A 317 18.83 -4.64 -17.89
C ASN A 317 18.65 -5.64 -19.04
N HIS A 318 17.44 -5.70 -19.57
CA HIS A 318 17.08 -6.51 -20.72
C HIS A 318 16.42 -5.67 -21.80
N LYS A 319 16.37 -6.18 -23.01
CA LYS A 319 15.79 -5.51 -24.17
C LYS A 319 14.28 -5.66 -24.23
N PHE A 320 13.76 -6.80 -23.81
CA PHE A 320 12.36 -7.17 -23.93
C PHE A 320 11.67 -7.22 -22.57
N THR A 321 10.39 -6.88 -22.57
CA THR A 321 9.57 -6.90 -21.35
C THR A 321 9.42 -8.29 -20.75
N SER A 322 9.41 -9.34 -21.57
CA SER A 322 9.33 -10.74 -21.13
C SER A 322 10.54 -11.24 -20.34
N GLU A 323 11.69 -10.60 -20.52
CA GLU A 323 12.96 -10.92 -19.85
C GLU A 323 13.16 -10.09 -18.58
N THR A 324 12.43 -8.98 -18.44
CA THR A 324 12.62 -8.00 -17.38
C THR A 324 11.64 -8.24 -16.24
N PRO A 325 12.11 -8.47 -15.00
CA PRO A 325 11.20 -8.58 -13.86
C PRO A 325 10.47 -7.26 -13.62
N MET A 326 9.13 -7.35 -13.53
CA MET A 326 8.26 -6.21 -13.32
C MET A 326 8.18 -5.86 -11.84
N GLY A 327 8.58 -4.65 -11.48
CA GLY A 327 8.54 -4.13 -10.12
C GLY A 327 9.60 -3.07 -9.87
N ILE A 328 9.32 -2.20 -8.92
CA ILE A 328 10.20 -1.10 -8.49
C ILE A 328 10.18 -0.94 -6.98
N GLY A 329 11.22 -0.33 -6.43
CA GLY A 329 11.28 0.06 -5.02
C GLY A 329 10.63 1.43 -4.79
N GLY A 330 10.00 1.62 -3.63
CA GLY A 330 9.34 2.91 -3.35
C GLY A 330 8.99 3.18 -1.89
N ILE A 331 8.97 2.19 -1.02
CA ILE A 331 8.41 2.29 0.33
C ILE A 331 9.03 3.42 1.17
N LYS A 332 10.35 3.57 1.14
CA LYS A 332 11.09 4.55 1.96
C LYS A 332 10.72 6.02 1.66
N TYR A 333 10.40 6.32 0.42
CA TYR A 333 10.17 7.70 -0.03
C TYR A 333 8.72 7.96 -0.44
N SER A 334 7.83 6.99 -0.27
CA SER A 334 6.43 7.04 -0.72
C SER A 334 5.69 8.23 -0.14
N PHE A 335 5.69 8.38 1.17
CA PHE A 335 4.99 9.46 1.86
C PHE A 335 5.57 10.85 1.50
N LEU A 336 6.90 11.00 1.53
CA LEU A 336 7.56 12.27 1.22
C LEU A 336 7.24 12.75 -0.20
N ASN A 337 7.27 11.83 -1.17
CA ASN A 337 6.92 12.15 -2.55
C ASN A 337 5.47 12.60 -2.70
N MET A 338 4.52 11.87 -2.10
CA MET A 338 3.11 12.21 -2.18
C MET A 338 2.78 13.49 -1.40
N TYR A 339 3.40 13.66 -0.23
CA TYR A 339 3.25 14.87 0.57
C TYR A 339 3.77 16.12 -0.17
N SER A 340 4.87 16.00 -0.88
CA SER A 340 5.45 17.09 -1.68
C SER A 340 4.52 17.59 -2.78
N ILE A 341 3.69 16.69 -3.35
CA ILE A 341 2.76 17.03 -4.44
C ILE A 341 1.42 17.53 -3.88
N PHE A 342 0.89 16.90 -2.84
CA PHE A 342 -0.50 17.07 -2.41
C PHE A 342 -0.69 17.57 -0.97
N GLY A 343 0.40 17.77 -0.21
CA GLY A 343 0.37 18.26 1.18
C GLY A 343 -0.43 17.34 2.11
N ASP A 344 -1.11 17.94 3.07
CA ASP A 344 -1.83 17.22 4.14
C ASP A 344 -2.95 16.31 3.66
N SER A 345 -3.46 16.52 2.45
CA SER A 345 -4.56 15.71 1.89
C SER A 345 -4.21 14.21 1.73
N VAL A 346 -2.92 13.87 1.68
CA VAL A 346 -2.49 12.47 1.54
C VAL A 346 -2.36 11.74 2.86
N ILE A 347 -2.33 12.42 4.01
CA ILE A 347 -2.07 11.78 5.31
C ILE A 347 -3.07 10.64 5.56
N LYS A 348 -4.37 10.91 5.39
CA LYS A 348 -5.40 9.88 5.57
C LYS A 348 -5.28 8.71 4.61
N LYS A 349 -4.64 8.90 3.44
CA LYS A 349 -4.45 7.87 2.41
C LYS A 349 -3.34 6.87 2.77
N PHE A 350 -2.48 7.24 3.73
CA PHE A 350 -1.46 6.38 4.35
C PHE A 350 -1.83 5.95 5.77
N THR A 351 -2.95 6.37 6.31
CA THR A 351 -3.32 6.15 7.72
C THR A 351 -4.74 5.62 7.85
N SER A 352 -5.70 6.45 8.25
CA SER A 352 -7.07 6.03 8.61
C SER A 352 -7.83 5.37 7.46
N ASN A 353 -7.62 5.78 6.21
CA ASN A 353 -8.28 5.16 5.07
C ASN A 353 -7.81 3.72 4.85
N VAL A 354 -6.50 3.47 4.91
CA VAL A 354 -5.93 2.12 4.82
C VAL A 354 -6.42 1.26 5.98
N ALA A 355 -6.36 1.81 7.21
CA ALA A 355 -6.79 1.10 8.40
C ALA A 355 -8.28 0.69 8.32
N LYS A 356 -9.16 1.57 7.84
CA LYS A 356 -10.59 1.27 7.62
C LYS A 356 -10.80 0.25 6.50
N ALA A 357 -10.04 0.34 5.41
CA ALA A 357 -10.16 -0.59 4.28
C ALA A 357 -9.84 -2.04 4.66
N TYR A 358 -8.93 -2.24 5.61
CA TYR A 358 -8.36 -3.55 5.94
C TYR A 358 -8.57 -4.01 7.38
N ASN A 359 -9.58 -3.50 8.07
CA ASN A 359 -9.99 -3.92 9.43
C ASN A 359 -8.85 -3.75 10.47
N LEU A 360 -8.03 -2.72 10.30
CA LEU A 360 -6.99 -2.31 11.26
C LEU A 360 -7.47 -1.17 12.17
N PHE A 361 -8.51 -0.43 11.75
CA PHE A 361 -9.12 0.65 12.54
C PHE A 361 -9.99 0.08 13.67
N PRO A 362 -10.01 0.66 14.89
CA PRO A 362 -9.27 1.86 15.33
C PRO A 362 -7.90 1.55 15.94
N ARG A 363 -7.42 0.32 15.83
CA ARG A 363 -6.14 -0.10 16.41
C ARG A 363 -4.94 0.63 15.79
N LYS A 364 -4.97 0.83 14.47
CA LYS A 364 -3.93 1.47 13.66
C LYS A 364 -4.47 2.66 12.88
N GLY A 365 -3.58 3.53 12.40
CA GLY A 365 -3.90 4.63 11.48
C GLY A 365 -4.58 5.85 12.12
N VAL A 366 -4.63 5.92 13.45
CA VAL A 366 -5.21 7.03 14.22
C VAL A 366 -4.44 7.26 15.52
N LEU A 367 -4.53 8.49 16.07
CA LEU A 367 -3.97 8.87 17.37
C LEU A 367 -5.10 9.04 18.41
N LEU A 368 -5.88 7.99 18.61
CA LEU A 368 -6.98 7.98 19.58
C LEU A 368 -6.61 7.15 20.80
N PRO A 369 -7.12 7.49 22.00
CA PRO A 369 -6.95 6.64 23.18
C PRO A 369 -7.35 5.18 22.91
N GLY A 370 -6.45 4.25 23.26
CA GLY A 370 -6.58 2.81 22.99
C GLY A 370 -5.94 2.32 21.69
N ALA A 371 -5.65 3.18 20.71
CA ALA A 371 -4.88 2.82 19.52
C ALA A 371 -3.43 2.42 19.88
N ASP A 372 -2.79 1.62 19.04
CA ASP A 372 -1.35 1.35 19.18
C ASP A 372 -0.58 2.68 19.07
N ALA A 373 0.44 2.85 19.92
CA ALA A 373 1.26 4.06 19.91
C ALA A 373 2.30 4.03 18.78
N ASP A 374 1.80 3.92 17.54
CA ASP A 374 2.58 4.06 16.33
C ASP A 374 2.49 5.50 15.89
N ILE A 375 3.62 6.21 15.95
CA ILE A 375 3.63 7.67 15.83
C ILE A 375 4.78 8.09 14.91
N VAL A 376 4.51 9.05 14.05
CA VAL A 376 5.52 9.70 13.21
C VAL A 376 5.60 11.18 13.58
N ILE A 377 6.79 11.65 13.96
CA ILE A 377 7.08 13.07 14.07
C ILE A 377 7.63 13.53 12.72
N PHE A 378 6.91 14.44 12.09
CA PHE A 378 7.15 14.91 10.73
C PHE A 378 7.31 16.42 10.69
N ASP A 379 8.50 16.89 10.31
CA ASP A 379 8.78 18.31 10.08
C ASP A 379 8.51 18.67 8.62
N ASP A 380 7.44 19.40 8.34
CA ASP A 380 7.07 19.84 7.00
C ASP A 380 7.58 21.23 6.63
N SER A 381 8.36 21.86 7.50
CA SER A 381 8.96 23.17 7.27
C SER A 381 10.23 23.14 6.40
N VAL A 382 10.83 21.95 6.25
CA VAL A 382 12.09 21.75 5.52
C VAL A 382 11.85 21.21 4.10
N THR A 383 12.81 21.47 3.23
CA THR A 383 12.90 20.86 1.90
C THR A 383 14.24 20.13 1.83
N ASP A 384 14.27 18.93 1.29
CA ASP A 384 15.47 18.12 1.15
C ASP A 384 15.50 17.44 -0.22
N THR A 385 16.66 16.94 -0.62
CA THR A 385 16.84 16.17 -1.85
C THR A 385 17.08 14.72 -1.50
N ILE A 386 16.36 13.81 -2.15
CA ILE A 386 16.59 12.37 -1.99
C ILE A 386 17.98 12.01 -2.53
N LYS A 387 18.85 11.53 -1.65
CA LYS A 387 20.22 11.09 -1.97
C LYS A 387 20.32 9.59 -1.78
N ASP A 388 19.83 8.84 -2.76
CA ASP A 388 19.79 7.39 -2.74
C ASP A 388 19.92 6.85 -4.18
N ASN A 389 21.13 6.51 -4.57
CA ASN A 389 21.43 6.06 -5.93
C ASN A 389 20.76 4.72 -6.31
N THR A 390 20.17 4.03 -5.36
CA THR A 390 19.41 2.79 -5.59
C THR A 390 17.93 3.05 -5.84
N SER A 391 17.49 4.29 -5.64
CA SER A 391 16.08 4.70 -5.78
C SER A 391 15.84 5.43 -7.10
N LEU A 392 14.72 5.13 -7.76
CA LEU A 392 14.23 5.90 -8.92
C LEU A 392 13.90 7.36 -8.57
N TYR A 393 13.74 7.67 -7.29
CA TYR A 393 13.47 9.02 -6.79
C TYR A 393 14.74 9.81 -6.48
N ASN A 394 15.93 9.25 -6.73
CA ASN A 394 17.21 9.93 -6.49
C ASN A 394 17.28 11.29 -7.20
N GLY A 395 17.79 12.30 -6.51
CA GLY A 395 17.89 13.68 -7.01
C GLY A 395 16.58 14.47 -6.97
N ARG A 396 15.46 13.85 -6.56
CA ARG A 396 14.18 14.54 -6.45
C ARG A 396 14.13 15.39 -5.19
N GLU A 397 13.70 16.64 -5.32
CA GLU A 397 13.39 17.51 -4.21
C GLU A 397 12.06 17.09 -3.57
N VAL A 398 12.05 17.00 -2.24
CA VAL A 398 10.87 16.64 -1.44
C VAL A 398 10.69 17.61 -0.29
N ARG A 399 9.43 17.87 0.03
CA ARG A 399 9.03 18.66 1.19
C ARG A 399 8.85 17.79 2.40
N GLY A 400 9.50 18.18 3.50
CA GLY A 400 9.39 17.54 4.81
C GLY A 400 10.45 16.48 5.07
N LYS A 401 10.54 16.13 6.35
CA LYS A 401 11.48 15.12 6.87
C LYS A 401 10.80 14.29 7.95
N ILE A 402 10.96 12.99 7.89
CA ILE A 402 10.63 12.09 9.02
C ILE A 402 11.72 12.30 10.09
N VAL A 403 11.33 12.87 11.23
CA VAL A 403 12.24 13.18 12.34
C VAL A 403 12.38 11.96 13.24
N LYS A 404 11.25 11.43 13.73
CA LYS A 404 11.21 10.23 14.57
C LYS A 404 10.05 9.34 14.22
N VAL A 405 10.23 8.04 14.45
CA VAL A 405 9.18 7.04 14.34
C VAL A 405 9.13 6.23 15.62
N TYR A 406 7.93 6.06 16.15
CA TYR A 406 7.64 5.20 17.29
C TYR A 406 6.79 4.02 16.85
N LEU A 407 7.15 2.82 17.29
CA LEU A 407 6.39 1.60 17.13
C LEU A 407 5.99 1.08 18.51
N GLY A 408 4.69 1.04 18.80
CA GLY A 408 4.19 0.69 20.12
C GLY A 408 4.79 1.55 21.23
N GLY A 409 5.02 2.84 21.01
CA GLY A 409 5.58 3.80 21.95
C GLY A 409 7.10 3.77 22.11
N ASN A 410 7.81 2.85 21.43
CA ASN A 410 9.27 2.79 21.41
C ASN A 410 9.83 3.54 20.21
N CYS A 411 10.81 4.41 20.42
CA CYS A 411 11.49 5.10 19.33
C CYS A 411 12.32 4.09 18.53
N VAL A 412 11.97 3.92 17.26
CA VAL A 412 12.61 2.96 16.33
C VAL A 412 13.40 3.62 15.21
N VAL A 413 13.09 4.90 14.92
CA VAL A 413 13.87 5.76 14.02
C VAL A 413 14.09 7.10 14.71
N ASP A 414 15.32 7.60 14.68
CA ASP A 414 15.71 8.92 15.15
C ASP A 414 16.59 9.61 14.12
N ASN A 415 16.13 10.78 13.61
CA ASN A 415 16.84 11.59 12.63
C ASN A 415 17.36 10.81 11.42
N GLY A 416 16.48 9.95 10.84
CA GLY A 416 16.80 9.15 9.65
C GLY A 416 17.69 7.94 9.90
N LYS A 417 17.92 7.57 11.17
CA LYS A 417 18.67 6.37 11.57
C LYS A 417 17.74 5.37 12.24
N TYR A 418 17.71 4.16 11.70
CA TYR A 418 17.05 3.03 12.36
C TYR A 418 17.84 2.63 13.61
N ILE A 419 17.12 2.39 14.70
CA ILE A 419 17.69 2.00 16.00
C ILE A 419 17.59 0.48 16.16
N SER A 420 16.41 0.01 16.48
CA SER A 420 16.06 -1.41 16.58
C SER A 420 14.55 -1.53 16.78
N SER A 421 13.97 -2.59 16.25
CA SER A 421 12.59 -2.99 16.54
C SER A 421 12.35 -4.43 16.13
N ARG A 422 11.25 -4.99 16.61
CA ARG A 422 10.69 -6.23 16.11
C ARG A 422 9.19 -6.05 15.97
N GLY A 423 8.72 -6.17 14.75
CA GLY A 423 7.30 -6.12 14.42
C GLY A 423 6.58 -7.41 14.81
N LYS A 424 5.29 -7.38 14.70
CA LYS A 424 4.41 -8.51 14.98
C LYS A 424 3.35 -8.66 13.90
N TYR A 425 2.92 -9.89 13.70
CA TYR A 425 1.77 -10.18 12.85
C TYR A 425 0.49 -9.61 13.46
N ILE A 426 -0.27 -8.84 12.67
CA ILE A 426 -1.54 -8.24 13.06
C ILE A 426 -2.67 -9.07 12.48
N LYS A 427 -3.30 -9.88 13.33
CA LYS A 427 -4.57 -10.53 12.96
C LYS A 427 -5.65 -9.46 12.82
N ARG A 428 -6.37 -9.50 11.71
CA ARG A 428 -7.49 -8.61 11.41
C ARG A 428 -8.79 -9.39 11.55
N TRP A 429 -9.80 -8.76 12.09
CA TRP A 429 -11.10 -9.39 12.34
C TRP A 429 -12.22 -8.45 11.93
N LYS A 430 -13.34 -9.04 11.57
CA LYS A 430 -14.58 -8.27 11.38
C LYS A 430 -14.82 -7.39 12.62
N LEU A 431 -14.96 -6.09 12.43
CA LEU A 431 -15.35 -5.20 13.52
C LEU A 431 -16.74 -5.64 14.02
N GLN A 432 -16.83 -6.02 15.29
CA GLN A 432 -18.13 -6.15 15.94
C GLN A 432 -18.74 -4.75 15.99
N ARG A 433 -19.74 -4.52 15.15
CA ARG A 433 -20.51 -3.28 15.09
C ARG A 433 -21.51 -3.24 16.23
#